data_945ed1a93000acfc183573321da92d41
#
_entry.id   945ed1a93000acfc183573321da92d41
#
_cell.length_a   1.000
_cell.length_b   1.000
_cell.length_c   1.000
_cell.angle_alpha   90.00
_cell.angle_beta   90.00
_cell.angle_gamma   90.00
#
_symmetry.space_group_name_H-M   'P 1'
#
loop_
_entity.id
_entity.type
_entity.pdbx_description
1 polymer ?
#
loop_
_entity_poly.entity_id
_entity_poly.type
_entity_poly.pdbx_seq_one_letter_code
_entity_poly.pdbx_strand_id
1 'polypeptide(L)'
;SDFLVISSAVEEDNPDLKIAMQQDIQIIKRSDLLGSLFNNKKHGIAIGGSNGKTTVCAMTSWILDKAGHDPTVVGGGYAKNFITDKLLGNSKPGHSETVVIEADESDGSLIKYRPKVSVITNISRDHKTVEELRELFSQFAENTSGTVIINESCSGFIKTDGSPAKIITFGESSSSDVCASLISCSSFRSSFKVKDTDFEINIL
;
A
#
# COMPACT_ATOMS: atom_id res chain seq x y z
N SER A 1 15.95 -25.77 5.86
CA SER A 1 15.17 -24.69 5.20
C SER A 1 15.78 -24.42 3.85
N ASP A 2 14.94 -24.18 2.85
CA ASP A 2 15.41 -23.95 1.48
C ASP A 2 15.95 -22.54 1.29
N PHE A 3 15.49 -21.58 2.11
CA PHE A 3 15.97 -20.20 2.17
C PHE A 3 15.64 -19.52 3.50
N LEU A 4 16.37 -18.45 3.81
CA LEU A 4 16.13 -17.55 4.95
C LEU A 4 15.55 -16.22 4.43
N VAL A 5 14.43 -15.77 5.00
CA VAL A 5 13.87 -14.45 4.69
C VAL A 5 14.22 -13.47 5.80
N ILE A 6 14.82 -12.35 5.44
CA ILE A 6 15.24 -11.30 6.39
C ILE A 6 14.57 -9.96 6.05
N SER A 7 14.33 -9.15 7.08
CA SER A 7 13.96 -7.74 6.90
C SER A 7 15.23 -6.86 6.81
N SER A 8 15.05 -5.61 6.37
CA SER A 8 16.14 -4.62 6.35
C SER A 8 16.65 -4.24 7.75
N ALA A 9 15.89 -4.58 8.81
CA ALA A 9 16.27 -4.31 10.20
C ALA A 9 17.13 -5.41 10.84
N VAL A 10 17.40 -6.51 10.12
CA VAL A 10 18.27 -7.59 10.62
C VAL A 10 19.72 -7.15 10.48
N GLU A 11 20.43 -7.08 11.60
CA GLU A 11 21.84 -6.70 11.66
C GLU A 11 22.74 -7.87 11.23
N GLU A 12 23.97 -7.55 10.78
CA GLU A 12 24.92 -8.53 10.26
C GLU A 12 25.41 -9.53 11.32
N ASP A 13 25.30 -9.18 12.60
CA ASP A 13 25.70 -10.02 13.73
C ASP A 13 24.61 -11.03 14.16
N ASN A 14 23.41 -10.97 13.55
CA ASN A 14 22.31 -11.88 13.83
C ASN A 14 22.76 -13.36 13.69
N PRO A 15 22.55 -14.21 14.72
CA PRO A 15 23.05 -15.59 14.71
C PRO A 15 22.43 -16.45 13.60
N ASP A 16 21.13 -16.28 13.28
CA ASP A 16 20.46 -17.05 12.22
C ASP A 16 21.02 -16.68 10.85
N LEU A 17 21.33 -15.38 10.65
CA LEU A 17 21.95 -14.89 9.42
C LEU A 17 23.36 -15.49 9.24
N LYS A 18 24.16 -15.50 10.31
CA LYS A 18 25.51 -16.11 10.30
C LYS A 18 25.47 -17.61 9.99
N ILE A 19 24.52 -18.33 10.59
CA ILE A 19 24.34 -19.77 10.32
C ILE A 19 23.94 -19.99 8.87
N ALA A 20 23.00 -19.20 8.35
CA ALA A 20 22.58 -19.30 6.95
C ALA A 20 23.74 -19.08 5.98
N MET A 21 24.60 -18.08 6.24
CA MET A 21 25.82 -17.83 5.45
C MET A 21 26.82 -18.99 5.54
N GLN A 22 27.03 -19.57 6.73
CA GLN A 22 27.94 -20.67 6.91
C GLN A 22 27.49 -21.98 6.23
N GLN A 23 26.17 -22.16 6.10
CA GLN A 23 25.54 -23.33 5.49
C GLN A 23 25.15 -23.13 4.02
N ASP A 24 25.56 -22.01 3.41
CA ASP A 24 25.23 -21.65 2.02
C ASP A 24 23.71 -21.68 1.75
N ILE A 25 22.91 -21.30 2.78
CA ILE A 25 21.46 -21.17 2.65
C ILE A 25 21.15 -19.86 1.93
N GLN A 26 20.30 -19.91 0.91
CA GLN A 26 19.86 -18.73 0.18
C GLN A 26 19.19 -17.71 1.10
N ILE A 27 19.65 -16.45 1.08
CA ILE A 27 19.08 -15.36 1.84
C ILE A 27 18.28 -14.46 0.90
N ILE A 28 17.01 -14.21 1.25
CA ILE A 28 16.07 -13.40 0.47
C ILE A 28 15.58 -12.24 1.34
N LYS A 29 15.60 -11.00 0.82
CA LYS A 29 14.97 -9.87 1.53
C LYS A 29 13.46 -10.02 1.52
N ARG A 30 12.82 -9.70 2.65
CA ARG A 30 11.34 -9.71 2.78
C ARG A 30 10.65 -8.93 1.67
N SER A 31 11.20 -7.76 1.31
CA SER A 31 10.65 -6.92 0.23
C SER A 31 10.77 -7.56 -1.16
N ASP A 32 11.82 -8.36 -1.42
CA ASP A 32 11.99 -9.06 -2.69
C ASP A 32 11.01 -10.23 -2.81
N LEU A 33 10.85 -10.99 -1.73
CA LEU A 33 9.87 -12.08 -1.69
C LEU A 33 8.44 -11.53 -1.85
N LEU A 34 8.10 -10.47 -1.11
CA LEU A 34 6.77 -9.86 -1.21
C LEU A 34 6.53 -9.29 -2.61
N GLY A 35 7.54 -8.61 -3.19
CA GLY A 35 7.46 -8.10 -4.56
C GLY A 35 7.21 -9.22 -5.58
N SER A 36 7.91 -10.34 -5.46
CA SER A 36 7.70 -11.51 -6.32
C SER A 36 6.29 -12.10 -6.18
N LEU A 37 5.83 -12.31 -4.94
CA LEU A 37 4.48 -12.83 -4.67
C LEU A 37 3.38 -11.88 -5.19
N PHE A 38 3.56 -10.59 -4.97
CA PHE A 38 2.63 -9.57 -5.43
C PHE A 38 2.54 -9.50 -6.96
N ASN A 39 3.70 -9.44 -7.63
CA ASN A 39 3.77 -9.25 -9.08
C ASN A 39 3.26 -10.48 -9.88
N ASN A 40 3.16 -11.64 -9.24
CA ASN A 40 2.56 -12.85 -9.81
C ASN A 40 1.03 -12.85 -9.79
N LYS A 41 0.39 -11.88 -9.13
CA LYS A 41 -1.07 -11.76 -9.07
C LYS A 41 -1.60 -10.82 -10.16
N LYS A 42 -2.75 -11.13 -10.74
CA LYS A 42 -3.35 -10.33 -11.84
C LYS A 42 -3.87 -8.97 -11.38
N HIS A 43 -4.39 -8.91 -10.16
CA HIS A 43 -5.07 -7.73 -9.61
C HIS A 43 -4.34 -7.24 -8.37
N GLY A 44 -3.09 -6.78 -8.54
CA GLY A 44 -2.30 -6.18 -7.49
C GLY A 44 -2.77 -4.75 -7.19
N ILE A 45 -3.09 -4.48 -5.93
CA ILE A 45 -3.43 -3.15 -5.40
C ILE A 45 -2.37 -2.80 -4.37
N ALA A 46 -1.61 -1.74 -4.61
CA ALA A 46 -0.55 -1.30 -3.71
C ALA A 46 -0.85 0.11 -3.17
N ILE A 47 -0.83 0.24 -1.85
CA ILE A 47 -1.14 1.49 -1.15
C ILE A 47 0.16 2.10 -0.65
N GLY A 48 0.58 3.20 -1.26
CA GLY A 48 1.75 4.00 -0.90
C GLY A 48 1.38 5.37 -0.34
N GLY A 49 2.36 6.08 0.18
CA GLY A 49 2.22 7.42 0.75
C GLY A 49 2.86 7.53 2.12
N SER A 50 3.11 8.74 2.61
CA SER A 50 3.78 8.94 3.90
C SER A 50 2.88 8.56 5.08
N ASN A 51 1.59 8.91 5.04
CA ASN A 51 0.64 8.64 6.11
C ASN A 51 -0.63 7.98 5.61
N GLY A 52 -1.30 7.22 6.49
CA GLY A 52 -2.60 6.61 6.20
C GLY A 52 -2.55 5.31 5.39
N LYS A 53 -1.38 4.84 4.96
CA LYS A 53 -1.20 3.58 4.21
C LYS A 53 -1.94 2.40 4.84
N THR A 54 -1.66 2.13 6.11
CA THR A 54 -2.24 1.01 6.87
C THR A 54 -3.76 1.09 6.93
N THR A 55 -4.29 2.27 7.21
CA THR A 55 -5.75 2.49 7.28
C THR A 55 -6.40 2.26 5.93
N VAL A 56 -5.87 2.86 4.86
CA VAL A 56 -6.41 2.72 3.50
C VAL A 56 -6.27 1.27 3.01
N CYS A 57 -5.15 0.60 3.32
CA CYS A 57 -4.96 -0.81 3.01
C CYS A 57 -6.02 -1.69 3.70
N ALA A 58 -6.23 -1.48 5.01
CA ALA A 58 -7.22 -2.23 5.77
C ALA A 58 -8.66 -1.99 5.27
N MET A 59 -9.03 -0.73 5.00
CA MET A 59 -10.37 -0.39 4.48
C MET A 59 -10.59 -0.97 3.09
N THR A 60 -9.64 -0.82 2.17
CA THR A 60 -9.71 -1.38 0.81
C THR A 60 -9.87 -2.89 0.86
N SER A 61 -9.05 -3.55 1.67
CA SER A 61 -9.09 -5.00 1.83
C SER A 61 -10.44 -5.47 2.40
N TRP A 62 -10.97 -4.78 3.39
CA TRP A 62 -12.26 -5.11 3.99
C TRP A 62 -13.42 -4.92 3.02
N ILE A 63 -13.45 -3.84 2.27
CA ILE A 63 -14.46 -3.58 1.24
C ILE A 63 -14.45 -4.69 0.18
N LEU A 64 -13.28 -5.04 -0.32
CA LEU A 64 -13.13 -6.10 -1.32
C LEU A 64 -13.54 -7.48 -0.77
N ASP A 65 -13.17 -7.77 0.46
CA ASP A 65 -13.55 -9.02 1.12
C ASP A 65 -15.08 -9.13 1.28
N LYS A 66 -15.73 -8.06 1.75
CA LYS A 66 -17.20 -8.00 1.88
C LYS A 66 -17.93 -8.01 0.54
N ALA A 67 -17.28 -7.53 -0.52
CA ALA A 67 -17.80 -7.63 -1.90
C ALA A 67 -17.57 -9.01 -2.52
N GLY A 68 -16.99 -9.98 -1.81
CA GLY A 68 -16.81 -11.36 -2.28
C GLY A 68 -15.57 -11.57 -3.15
N HIS A 69 -14.64 -10.60 -3.19
CA HIS A 69 -13.41 -10.73 -3.99
C HIS A 69 -12.32 -11.58 -3.34
N ASP A 70 -12.44 -11.93 -2.05
CA ASP A 70 -11.50 -12.77 -1.30
C ASP A 70 -10.01 -12.44 -1.57
N PRO A 71 -9.55 -11.19 -1.30
CA PRO A 71 -8.18 -10.79 -1.59
C PRO A 71 -7.18 -11.41 -0.60
N THR A 72 -5.96 -11.66 -1.08
CA THR A 72 -4.80 -11.78 -0.19
C THR A 72 -4.43 -10.39 0.31
N VAL A 73 -4.18 -10.26 1.61
CA VAL A 73 -3.86 -8.96 2.25
C VAL A 73 -2.54 -9.03 2.97
N VAL A 74 -1.68 -8.03 2.79
CA VAL A 74 -0.44 -7.82 3.56
C VAL A 74 -0.36 -6.35 3.96
N GLY A 75 -0.67 -6.07 5.22
CA GLY A 75 -0.64 -4.72 5.81
C GLY A 75 0.52 -4.52 6.78
N GLY A 76 0.79 -3.25 7.11
CA GLY A 76 1.78 -2.86 8.10
C GLY A 76 1.28 -2.92 9.55
N GLY A 77 -0.03 -2.96 9.76
CA GLY A 77 -0.65 -2.99 11.08
C GLY A 77 -1.84 -3.92 11.17
N TYR A 78 -2.39 -4.03 12.37
CA TYR A 78 -3.48 -4.96 12.67
C TYR A 78 -4.84 -4.40 12.26
N ALA A 79 -5.50 -5.01 11.29
CA ALA A 79 -6.91 -4.76 10.98
C ALA A 79 -7.78 -5.67 11.85
N LYS A 80 -8.49 -5.10 12.82
CA LYS A 80 -9.34 -5.84 13.77
C LYS A 80 -10.33 -6.79 13.07
N ASN A 81 -10.82 -6.40 11.92
CA ASN A 81 -11.76 -7.17 11.10
C ASN A 81 -11.20 -8.50 10.56
N PHE A 82 -9.88 -8.64 10.52
CA PHE A 82 -9.18 -9.85 10.05
C PHE A 82 -8.53 -10.66 11.18
N ILE A 83 -8.70 -10.22 12.44
CA ILE A 83 -8.18 -10.97 13.59
C ILE A 83 -9.04 -12.23 13.80
N THR A 84 -8.35 -13.36 13.91
CA THR A 84 -8.93 -14.66 14.25
C THR A 84 -8.00 -15.39 15.20
N ASP A 85 -8.37 -16.57 15.68
CA ASP A 85 -7.49 -17.42 16.51
C ASP A 85 -6.17 -17.79 15.80
N LYS A 86 -6.11 -17.67 14.47
CA LYS A 86 -4.94 -18.02 13.63
C LYS A 86 -4.29 -16.83 12.94
N LEU A 87 -4.93 -15.68 12.89
CA LEU A 87 -4.47 -14.49 12.16
C LEU A 87 -4.42 -13.30 13.09
N LEU A 88 -3.29 -12.60 13.10
CA LEU A 88 -3.09 -11.37 13.88
C LEU A 88 -3.79 -10.15 13.27
N GLY A 89 -4.28 -10.24 12.03
CA GLY A 89 -4.97 -9.16 11.33
C GLY A 89 -4.07 -8.26 10.47
N ASN A 90 -2.76 -8.45 10.49
CA ASN A 90 -1.84 -7.75 9.58
C ASN A 90 -1.70 -8.45 8.22
N SER A 91 -2.18 -9.67 8.12
CA SER A 91 -2.27 -10.41 6.86
C SER A 91 -3.51 -11.29 6.83
N LYS A 92 -4.01 -11.54 5.63
CA LYS A 92 -5.11 -12.48 5.35
C LYS A 92 -4.78 -13.26 4.08
N PRO A 93 -4.74 -14.58 4.11
CA PRO A 93 -4.68 -15.37 2.88
C PRO A 93 -6.01 -15.25 2.13
N GLY A 94 -5.94 -15.10 0.82
CA GLY A 94 -7.08 -15.10 -0.09
C GLY A 94 -6.85 -16.09 -1.23
N HIS A 95 -7.93 -16.61 -1.81
CA HIS A 95 -7.86 -17.59 -2.88
C HIS A 95 -8.00 -16.98 -4.28
N SER A 96 -8.32 -15.68 -4.36
CA SER A 96 -8.46 -14.99 -5.63
C SER A 96 -7.11 -14.52 -6.21
N GLU A 97 -7.17 -14.01 -7.44
CA GLU A 97 -6.05 -13.34 -8.10
C GLU A 97 -5.85 -11.90 -7.62
N THR A 98 -6.60 -11.46 -6.60
CA THR A 98 -6.49 -10.12 -6.03
C THR A 98 -5.56 -10.13 -4.82
N VAL A 99 -4.66 -9.16 -4.78
CA VAL A 99 -3.78 -8.92 -3.63
C VAL A 99 -3.77 -7.44 -3.29
N VAL A 100 -3.88 -7.12 -2.01
CA VAL A 100 -3.78 -5.75 -1.49
C VAL A 100 -2.60 -5.68 -0.55
N ILE A 101 -1.70 -4.74 -0.78
CA ILE A 101 -0.53 -4.55 0.08
C ILE A 101 -0.37 -3.10 0.52
N GLU A 102 0.20 -2.93 1.69
CA GLU A 102 0.84 -1.70 2.09
C GLU A 102 2.25 -1.64 1.50
N ALA A 103 2.52 -0.62 0.69
CA ALA A 103 3.80 -0.41 0.02
C ALA A 103 4.58 0.70 0.72
N ASP A 104 5.69 0.32 1.36
CA ASP A 104 6.49 1.23 2.16
C ASP A 104 7.51 1.98 1.30
N GLU A 105 7.56 3.29 1.46
CA GLU A 105 8.53 4.16 0.81
C GLU A 105 9.86 4.27 1.58
N SER A 106 9.86 3.94 2.87
CA SER A 106 11.01 4.18 3.75
C SER A 106 12.25 3.37 3.35
N ASP A 107 12.07 2.10 2.99
CA ASP A 107 13.15 1.20 2.57
C ASP A 107 13.35 1.16 1.04
N GLY A 108 12.63 2.00 0.28
CA GLY A 108 12.68 2.04 -1.18
C GLY A 108 12.05 0.82 -1.88
N SER A 109 11.35 -0.05 -1.14
CA SER A 109 10.74 -1.24 -1.73
C SER A 109 9.54 -0.95 -2.64
N LEU A 110 8.98 0.24 -2.55
CA LEU A 110 7.86 0.73 -3.33
C LEU A 110 8.02 0.47 -4.85
N ILE A 111 9.22 0.66 -5.39
CA ILE A 111 9.52 0.48 -6.82
C ILE A 111 9.60 -0.99 -7.26
N LYS A 112 9.60 -1.94 -6.33
CA LYS A 112 9.61 -3.38 -6.66
C LYS A 112 8.25 -3.90 -7.09
N TYR A 113 7.20 -3.16 -6.76
CA TYR A 113 5.83 -3.55 -7.08
C TYR A 113 5.43 -3.06 -8.47
N ARG A 114 4.68 -3.90 -9.19
CA ARG A 114 4.06 -3.61 -10.49
C ARG A 114 2.54 -3.73 -10.38
N PRO A 115 1.88 -2.75 -9.72
CA PRO A 115 0.47 -2.87 -9.41
C PRO A 115 -0.42 -2.71 -10.65
N LYS A 116 -1.59 -3.33 -10.59
CA LYS A 116 -2.71 -2.98 -11.47
C LYS A 116 -3.36 -1.66 -11.03
N VAL A 117 -3.43 -1.47 -9.72
CA VAL A 117 -3.92 -0.21 -9.12
C VAL A 117 -2.93 0.23 -8.04
N SER A 118 -2.46 1.45 -8.12
CA SER A 118 -1.73 2.09 -7.04
C SER A 118 -2.55 3.21 -6.40
N VAL A 119 -2.40 3.37 -5.09
CA VAL A 119 -2.97 4.49 -4.34
C VAL A 119 -1.83 5.26 -3.71
N ILE A 120 -1.82 6.58 -3.90
CA ILE A 120 -0.88 7.51 -3.25
C ILE A 120 -1.68 8.43 -2.35
N THR A 121 -1.62 8.17 -1.04
CA THR A 121 -2.46 8.84 -0.04
C THR A 121 -2.02 10.28 0.19
N ASN A 122 -0.76 10.49 0.43
CA ASN A 122 -0.10 11.79 0.59
C ASN A 122 1.41 11.61 0.52
N ILE A 123 2.12 12.70 0.30
CA ILE A 123 3.58 12.74 0.31
C ILE A 123 4.01 13.86 1.24
N SER A 124 4.67 13.52 2.34
CA SER A 124 5.24 14.47 3.29
C SER A 124 6.72 14.17 3.51
N ARG A 125 7.47 15.19 3.84
CA ARG A 125 8.90 15.03 4.19
C ARG A 125 8.99 14.28 5.53
N ASP A 126 9.75 13.19 5.51
CA ASP A 126 10.11 12.48 6.73
C ASP A 126 11.62 12.18 6.70
N HIS A 127 12.07 11.07 6.15
CA HIS A 127 13.48 10.65 6.15
C HIS A 127 14.19 10.81 4.80
N LYS A 128 13.47 11.18 3.74
CA LYS A 128 14.00 11.34 2.37
C LYS A 128 13.92 12.79 1.91
N THR A 129 14.78 13.16 0.99
CA THR A 129 14.72 14.48 0.32
C THR A 129 13.47 14.56 -0.56
N VAL A 130 13.09 15.79 -0.91
CA VAL A 130 11.96 16.06 -1.82
C VAL A 130 12.17 15.39 -3.18
N GLU A 131 13.40 15.44 -3.67
CA GLU A 131 13.82 14.89 -4.95
C GLU A 131 13.74 13.37 -4.94
N GLU A 132 14.22 12.71 -3.88
CA GLU A 132 14.14 11.26 -3.70
C GLU A 132 12.69 10.77 -3.62
N LEU A 133 11.83 11.48 -2.87
CA LEU A 133 10.40 11.14 -2.79
C LEU A 133 9.72 11.31 -4.15
N ARG A 134 10.02 12.41 -4.86
CA ARG A 134 9.48 12.64 -6.21
C ARG A 134 9.84 11.51 -7.16
N GLU A 135 11.10 11.12 -7.21
CA GLU A 135 11.58 10.05 -8.07
C GLU A 135 10.92 8.72 -7.71
N LEU A 136 10.92 8.37 -6.43
CA LEU A 136 10.36 7.13 -5.90
C LEU A 136 8.86 6.96 -6.26
N PHE A 137 8.06 8.00 -6.00
CA PHE A 137 6.63 7.96 -6.29
C PHE A 137 6.31 8.10 -7.78
N SER A 138 7.14 8.80 -8.55
CA SER A 138 7.02 8.83 -10.02
C SER A 138 7.25 7.43 -10.60
N GLN A 139 8.30 6.75 -10.17
CA GLN A 139 8.58 5.38 -10.61
C GLN A 139 7.49 4.39 -10.17
N PHE A 140 6.90 4.58 -8.99
CA PHE A 140 5.75 3.78 -8.55
C PHE A 140 4.52 3.98 -9.45
N ALA A 141 4.25 5.22 -9.84
CA ALA A 141 3.18 5.52 -10.80
C ALA A 141 3.47 4.93 -12.19
N GLU A 142 4.71 5.02 -12.68
CA GLU A 142 5.13 4.42 -13.95
C GLU A 142 5.03 2.89 -13.96
N ASN A 143 5.33 2.24 -12.85
CA ASN A 143 5.20 0.79 -12.69
C ASN A 143 3.73 0.31 -12.64
N THR A 144 2.76 1.23 -12.53
CA THR A 144 1.33 0.90 -12.45
C THR A 144 0.76 0.71 -13.85
N SER A 145 0.12 -0.44 -14.08
CA SER A 145 -0.36 -0.80 -15.42
C SER A 145 -1.81 -0.41 -15.72
N GLY A 146 -2.61 -0.10 -14.71
CA GLY A 146 -4.05 0.17 -14.87
C GLY A 146 -4.49 1.55 -14.38
N THR A 147 -4.48 1.78 -13.08
CA THR A 147 -4.97 3.05 -12.50
C THR A 147 -4.07 3.52 -11.36
N VAL A 148 -3.66 4.77 -11.40
CA VAL A 148 -3.06 5.49 -10.27
C VAL A 148 -4.13 6.36 -9.63
N ILE A 149 -4.44 6.11 -8.36
CA ILE A 149 -5.35 6.93 -7.55
C ILE A 149 -4.48 7.81 -6.65
N ILE A 150 -4.53 9.11 -6.84
CA ILE A 150 -3.62 10.04 -6.18
C ILE A 150 -4.35 11.18 -5.50
N ASN A 151 -3.92 11.53 -4.29
CA ASN A 151 -4.42 12.73 -3.63
C ASN A 151 -4.07 13.98 -4.44
N GLU A 152 -5.01 14.89 -4.61
CA GLU A 152 -4.84 16.12 -5.38
C GLU A 152 -3.64 16.95 -4.95
N SER A 153 -3.32 16.97 -3.66
CA SER A 153 -2.16 17.68 -3.11
C SER A 153 -0.82 17.13 -3.61
N CYS A 154 -0.80 15.92 -4.15
CA CYS A 154 0.39 15.23 -4.65
C CYS A 154 0.44 15.18 -6.18
N SER A 155 -0.66 15.46 -6.87
CA SER A 155 -0.77 15.26 -8.33
C SER A 155 0.23 16.07 -9.16
N GLY A 156 0.57 17.28 -8.70
CA GLY A 156 1.61 18.13 -9.32
C GLY A 156 3.03 17.85 -8.83
N PHE A 157 3.18 17.00 -7.82
CA PHE A 157 4.49 16.70 -7.22
C PHE A 157 5.22 15.58 -7.97
N ILE A 158 4.51 14.55 -8.40
CA ILE A 158 5.09 13.40 -9.11
C ILE A 158 4.90 13.52 -10.63
N LYS A 159 5.80 12.89 -11.39
CA LYS A 159 5.68 12.79 -12.84
C LYS A 159 4.78 11.60 -13.16
N THR A 160 3.71 11.86 -13.91
CA THR A 160 2.77 10.82 -14.36
C THR A 160 2.72 10.67 -15.88
N ASP A 161 3.40 11.55 -16.61
CA ASP A 161 3.37 11.60 -18.08
C ASP A 161 3.94 10.32 -18.73
N GLY A 162 4.83 9.60 -18.04
CA GLY A 162 5.38 8.31 -18.46
C GLY A 162 4.55 7.09 -18.04
N SER A 163 3.51 7.26 -17.21
CA SER A 163 2.68 6.17 -16.72
C SER A 163 1.71 5.67 -17.80
N PRO A 164 1.63 4.36 -18.06
CA PRO A 164 0.62 3.79 -18.93
C PRO A 164 -0.77 3.75 -18.28
N ALA A 165 -0.86 4.07 -16.99
CA ALA A 165 -2.07 3.97 -16.20
C ALA A 165 -2.97 5.21 -16.35
N LYS A 166 -4.27 5.00 -16.15
CA LYS A 166 -5.21 6.10 -15.97
C LYS A 166 -4.95 6.78 -14.63
N ILE A 167 -4.84 8.11 -14.62
CA ILE A 167 -4.72 8.88 -13.38
C ILE A 167 -6.14 9.25 -12.90
N ILE A 168 -6.41 9.02 -11.62
CA ILE A 168 -7.64 9.47 -10.93
C ILE A 168 -7.21 10.25 -9.70
N THR A 169 -7.61 11.50 -9.63
CA THR A 169 -7.37 12.37 -8.47
C THR A 169 -8.50 12.27 -7.46
N PHE A 170 -8.16 12.32 -6.17
CA PHE A 170 -9.14 12.47 -5.09
C PHE A 170 -8.74 13.58 -4.13
N GLY A 171 -9.73 14.25 -3.55
CA GLY A 171 -9.51 15.32 -2.60
C GLY A 171 -10.77 16.10 -2.27
N GLU A 172 -10.59 17.34 -1.79
CA GLU A 172 -11.67 18.24 -1.41
C GLU A 172 -11.99 19.28 -2.49
N SER A 173 -11.08 19.46 -3.45
CA SER A 173 -11.31 20.39 -4.58
C SER A 173 -12.34 19.82 -5.53
N SER A 174 -13.21 20.70 -6.02
CA SER A 174 -14.17 20.38 -7.08
C SER A 174 -13.52 20.01 -8.42
N SER A 175 -12.20 20.25 -8.57
CA SER A 175 -11.41 19.85 -9.73
C SER A 175 -10.91 18.40 -9.66
N SER A 176 -11.03 17.74 -8.51
CA SER A 176 -10.66 16.33 -8.37
C SER A 176 -11.69 15.42 -9.02
N ASP A 177 -11.24 14.30 -9.62
CA ASP A 177 -12.14 13.30 -10.22
C ASP A 177 -13.10 12.69 -9.20
N VAL A 178 -12.61 12.54 -7.95
CA VAL A 178 -13.38 12.10 -6.79
C VAL A 178 -13.28 13.17 -5.71
N CYS A 179 -14.28 14.02 -5.64
CA CYS A 179 -14.35 15.13 -4.69
C CYS A 179 -15.17 14.75 -3.46
N ALA A 180 -14.57 14.88 -2.28
CA ALA A 180 -15.29 14.80 -1.01
C ALA A 180 -15.80 16.20 -0.62
N SER A 181 -17.05 16.30 -0.23
CA SER A 181 -17.72 17.56 0.17
C SER A 181 -18.48 17.36 1.48
N LEU A 182 -18.96 18.45 2.07
CA LEU A 182 -19.73 18.44 3.33
C LEU A 182 -19.02 17.67 4.45
N ILE A 183 -17.71 17.86 4.54
CA ILE A 183 -16.87 17.13 5.51
C ILE A 183 -17.13 17.68 6.91
N SER A 184 -17.47 16.79 7.82
CA SER A 184 -17.62 17.08 9.24
C SER A 184 -16.86 16.05 10.05
N CYS A 185 -16.01 16.52 10.94
CA CYS A 185 -15.19 15.66 11.79
C CYS A 185 -15.52 15.94 13.28
N SER A 186 -15.70 14.89 14.03
CA SER A 186 -15.77 14.89 15.49
C SER A 186 -14.71 13.93 16.05
N SER A 187 -14.60 13.83 17.38
CA SER A 187 -13.56 13.03 18.04
C SER A 187 -13.51 11.55 17.59
N PHE A 188 -14.64 10.99 17.14
CA PHE A 188 -14.76 9.56 16.83
C PHE A 188 -15.50 9.29 15.53
N ARG A 189 -15.88 10.33 14.79
CA ARG A 189 -16.70 10.19 13.59
C ARG A 189 -16.30 11.22 12.54
N SER A 190 -16.18 10.77 11.31
CA SER A 190 -16.10 11.64 10.15
C SER A 190 -17.25 11.33 9.20
N SER A 191 -17.95 12.35 8.74
CA SER A 191 -18.96 12.24 7.71
C SER A 191 -18.58 13.11 6.53
N PHE A 192 -18.88 12.65 5.33
CA PHE A 192 -18.62 13.39 4.08
C PHE A 192 -19.51 12.86 2.98
N LYS A 193 -19.59 13.60 1.89
CA LYS A 193 -20.35 13.25 0.70
C LYS A 193 -19.44 13.12 -0.51
N VAL A 194 -19.64 12.07 -1.29
CA VAL A 194 -19.01 11.90 -2.61
C VAL A 194 -20.12 11.72 -3.65
N LYS A 195 -20.22 12.65 -4.59
CA LYS A 195 -21.37 12.75 -5.52
C LYS A 195 -22.67 12.79 -4.71
N ASP A 196 -23.56 11.81 -4.94
CA ASP A 196 -24.87 11.74 -4.27
C ASP A 196 -24.89 10.74 -3.07
N THR A 197 -23.73 10.22 -2.68
CA THR A 197 -23.62 9.22 -1.60
C THR A 197 -23.03 9.85 -0.35
N ASP A 198 -23.73 9.69 0.76
CA ASP A 198 -23.25 10.08 2.08
C ASP A 198 -22.43 8.93 2.69
N PHE A 199 -21.31 9.29 3.29
CA PHE A 199 -20.41 8.38 3.99
C PHE A 199 -20.27 8.78 5.45
N GLU A 200 -20.19 7.78 6.31
CA GLU A 200 -19.85 7.94 7.71
C GLU A 200 -18.80 6.91 8.10
N ILE A 201 -17.73 7.39 8.72
CA ILE A 201 -16.63 6.55 9.20
C ILE A 201 -16.47 6.79 10.69
N ASN A 202 -16.57 5.73 11.48
CA ASN A 202 -16.25 5.76 12.90
C ASN A 202 -14.77 5.40 13.05
N ILE A 203 -13.98 6.35 13.55
CA ILE A 203 -12.56 6.16 13.83
C ILE A 203 -12.44 6.05 15.36
N LEU A 204 -11.95 4.92 15.83
CA LEU A 204 -11.69 4.66 17.25
C LEU A 204 -10.24 5.02 17.57
#